data_32e7bbe47c33d11f108fa698d126a0c2
#
_entry.id   32e7bbe47c33d11f108fa698d126a0c2
#
_cell.length_a   1.000
_cell.length_b   1.000
_cell.length_c   1.000
_cell.angle_alpha   90.00
_cell.angle_beta   90.00
_cell.angle_gamma   90.00
#
_symmetry.space_group_name_H-M   'P 1'
#
loop_
_entity.id
_entity.type
_entity.pdbx_description
1 polymer ?
#
loop_
_entity_poly.entity_id
_entity_poly.type
_entity_poly.pdbx_seq_one_letter_code
_entity_poly.pdbx_strand_id
1 'polypeptide(L)'
;MNYTLAGAYDSNIALLLTVGDSREAAYEQMAEVLRATRLRGRDLQTNLAFHYGLVHWFLGRTVNARPTTQFIVPYLTAVGELAQEAGQVDVDVAWRLLCSARVDAEVHDKASMRATLAAKESLLLRPIKQLMSSPHLLSGWLSLNKAAFQFEEGHFSSAENPIEVLSDTYHFLRLDWSESLPAANMIWDHDQHILTEAEDFYAELGRRYGCEDWLAIQNLFESGAPESTSDEEWASIIAAHRGFQAGTEILELLPSMARFTGFYDLAVNPDMTISFPERLLDTAYQKAMSKCLAPPPVAKSDEILAASGGMFYGRESPEAPLYVEPGHHFEAGDPLYIVEVMKMFNKVLAPFAGTIEEVLVEGDGVIISKGQQLFKVTPDEKVEVLSEAEISAARSKHTAELVKLFI
;
A
#
# COMPACT_ATOMS: atom_id res chain seq x y z
N MET A 1 -16.25 21.77 17.20
CA MET A 1 -15.19 22.51 17.92
C MET A 1 -13.97 22.50 17.00
N ASN A 2 -13.46 23.66 16.61
CA ASN A 2 -12.24 23.71 15.78
C ASN A 2 -11.05 23.78 16.73
N TYR A 3 -10.13 22.83 16.62
CA TYR A 3 -8.91 22.79 17.40
C TYR A 3 -7.72 22.97 16.45
N THR A 4 -6.80 23.88 16.82
CA THR A 4 -5.56 24.08 16.05
C THR A 4 -4.44 23.38 16.80
N LEU A 5 -3.79 22.42 16.13
CA LEU A 5 -2.61 21.76 16.67
C LEU A 5 -1.44 22.75 16.71
N ALA A 6 -0.81 22.87 17.88
CA ALA A 6 0.35 23.73 18.04
C ALA A 6 1.59 23.06 17.47
N GLY A 7 2.13 23.58 16.36
CA GLY A 7 3.33 23.04 15.69
C GLY A 7 4.65 23.20 16.48
N ALA A 8 4.62 23.90 17.63
CA ALA A 8 5.81 24.16 18.44
C ALA A 8 6.06 23.11 19.56
N TYR A 9 5.18 22.12 19.70
CA TYR A 9 5.26 21.07 20.72
C TYR A 9 5.40 19.70 20.08
N ASP A 10 5.48 18.64 20.92
CA ASP A 10 5.52 17.26 20.45
C ASP A 10 4.32 16.96 19.54
N SER A 11 4.56 16.19 18.47
CA SER A 11 3.57 15.85 17.45
C SER A 11 2.51 14.84 17.91
N ASN A 12 2.42 14.55 19.21
CA ASN A 12 1.46 13.61 19.76
C ASN A 12 0.05 14.23 19.76
N ILE A 13 -0.85 13.64 18.97
CA ILE A 13 -2.27 14.03 18.91
C ILE A 13 -3.06 13.26 19.95
N ALA A 14 -2.80 11.96 20.09
CA ALA A 14 -3.47 11.08 21.02
C ALA A 14 -2.56 9.91 21.40
N LEU A 15 -2.81 9.33 22.57
CA LEU A 15 -2.22 8.07 23.01
C LEU A 15 -3.36 7.04 23.08
N LEU A 16 -3.22 5.94 22.32
CA LEU A 16 -4.17 4.83 22.33
C LEU A 16 -3.58 3.69 23.16
N LEU A 17 -4.34 3.18 24.11
CA LEU A 17 -3.95 2.05 24.94
C LEU A 17 -5.05 1.00 24.90
N THR A 18 -4.66 -0.26 24.71
CA THR A 18 -5.57 -1.41 24.76
C THR A 18 -5.07 -2.41 25.79
N VAL A 19 -6.00 -3.13 26.41
CA VAL A 19 -5.73 -4.15 27.41
C VAL A 19 -6.53 -5.40 27.04
N GLY A 20 -5.86 -6.54 26.93
CA GLY A 20 -6.48 -7.82 26.62
C GLY A 20 -6.03 -8.90 27.62
N ASP A 21 -6.75 -10.01 27.68
CA ASP A 21 -6.39 -11.18 28.50
C ASP A 21 -5.13 -11.89 27.99
N SER A 22 -4.75 -11.64 26.74
CA SER A 22 -3.52 -12.08 26.12
C SER A 22 -2.89 -10.94 25.30
N ARG A 23 -1.62 -11.12 24.89
CA ARG A 23 -0.95 -10.19 24.00
C ARG A 23 -1.66 -10.11 22.64
N GLU A 24 -2.14 -11.23 22.13
CA GLU A 24 -2.89 -11.32 20.89
C GLU A 24 -4.20 -10.53 20.97
N ALA A 25 -5.02 -10.78 21.99
CA ALA A 25 -6.24 -10.01 22.22
C ALA A 25 -6.01 -8.51 22.36
N ALA A 26 -4.90 -8.08 22.97
CA ALA A 26 -4.54 -6.67 23.07
C ALA A 26 -4.16 -6.07 21.71
N TYR A 27 -3.50 -6.84 20.82
CA TYR A 27 -3.18 -6.42 19.45
C TYR A 27 -4.41 -6.36 18.56
N GLU A 28 -5.31 -7.35 18.67
CA GLU A 28 -6.60 -7.36 17.97
C GLU A 28 -7.46 -6.16 18.37
N GLN A 29 -7.57 -5.87 19.66
CA GLN A 29 -8.25 -4.66 20.13
C GLN A 29 -7.58 -3.38 19.60
N MET A 30 -6.24 -3.33 19.54
CA MET A 30 -5.54 -2.18 18.98
C MET A 30 -5.84 -2.03 17.49
N ALA A 31 -5.88 -3.12 16.73
CA ALA A 31 -6.27 -3.10 15.32
C ALA A 31 -7.68 -2.53 15.15
N GLU A 32 -8.66 -2.98 15.95
CA GLU A 32 -10.03 -2.44 15.92
C GLU A 32 -10.10 -0.96 16.31
N VAL A 33 -9.40 -0.56 17.36
CA VAL A 33 -9.35 0.87 17.77
C VAL A 33 -8.75 1.74 16.68
N LEU A 34 -7.65 1.30 16.06
CA LEU A 34 -7.03 2.00 14.93
C LEU A 34 -7.95 2.01 13.71
N ARG A 35 -8.62 0.89 13.43
CA ARG A 35 -9.61 0.78 12.35
C ARG A 35 -10.78 1.77 12.57
N ALA A 36 -11.29 1.87 13.79
CA ALA A 36 -12.38 2.77 14.15
C ALA A 36 -11.96 4.24 14.26
N THR A 37 -10.66 4.52 14.43
CA THR A 37 -10.17 5.90 14.64
C THR A 37 -10.28 6.72 13.38
N ARG A 38 -10.87 7.91 13.51
CA ARG A 38 -11.02 8.89 12.42
C ARG A 38 -10.48 10.23 12.83
N LEU A 39 -9.43 10.63 12.16
CA LEU A 39 -8.84 11.95 12.32
C LEU A 39 -9.10 12.75 11.05
N ARG A 40 -9.68 13.92 11.21
CA ARG A 40 -9.98 14.85 10.10
C ARG A 40 -9.48 16.23 10.45
N GLY A 41 -8.81 16.85 9.53
CA GLY A 41 -8.33 18.22 9.66
C GLY A 41 -7.80 18.74 8.33
N ARG A 42 -7.81 20.05 8.16
CA ARG A 42 -7.15 20.65 7.02
C ARG A 42 -5.65 20.47 7.22
N ASP A 43 -4.97 19.95 6.19
CA ASP A 43 -3.51 19.70 6.19
C ASP A 43 -3.04 18.74 7.31
N LEU A 44 -3.95 17.97 7.91
CA LEU A 44 -3.63 17.02 8.97
C LEU A 44 -2.96 15.78 8.38
N GLN A 45 -1.67 15.60 8.67
CA GLN A 45 -0.92 14.37 8.42
C GLN A 45 -0.79 13.58 9.72
N THR A 46 -1.01 12.28 9.67
CA THR A 46 -0.90 11.40 10.82
C THR A 46 -0.17 10.10 10.44
N ASN A 47 0.37 9.42 11.45
CA ASN A 47 0.98 8.10 11.30
C ASN A 47 -0.02 6.95 11.55
N LEU A 48 -1.33 7.21 11.47
CA LEU A 48 -2.37 6.21 11.74
C LEU A 48 -2.24 4.98 10.84
N ALA A 49 -2.03 5.17 9.52
CA ALA A 49 -1.86 4.08 8.57
C ALA A 49 -0.60 3.24 8.88
N PHE A 50 0.49 3.89 9.30
CA PHE A 50 1.71 3.21 9.75
C PHE A 50 1.43 2.32 10.96
N HIS A 51 0.78 2.84 12.01
CA HIS A 51 0.46 2.05 13.19
C HIS A 51 -0.49 0.89 12.87
N TYR A 52 -1.50 1.13 12.04
CA TYR A 52 -2.43 0.10 11.62
C TYR A 52 -1.72 -1.03 10.85
N GLY A 53 -0.91 -0.68 9.86
CA GLY A 53 -0.10 -1.66 9.12
C GLY A 53 0.88 -2.42 10.00
N LEU A 54 1.55 -1.72 10.95
CA LEU A 54 2.50 -2.34 11.86
C LEU A 54 1.84 -3.34 12.84
N VAL A 55 0.69 -2.99 13.40
CA VAL A 55 -0.09 -3.89 14.28
C VAL A 55 -0.44 -5.17 13.52
N HIS A 56 -0.93 -5.04 12.29
CA HIS A 56 -1.27 -6.19 11.45
C HIS A 56 -0.05 -6.97 10.96
N TRP A 57 1.11 -6.31 10.82
CA TRP A 57 2.34 -7.05 10.55
C TRP A 57 2.68 -8.02 11.69
N PHE A 58 2.50 -7.60 12.95
CA PHE A 58 2.70 -8.48 14.10
C PHE A 58 1.63 -9.57 14.19
N LEU A 59 0.36 -9.25 13.96
CA LEU A 59 -0.74 -10.23 13.93
C LEU A 59 -0.51 -11.30 12.88
N GLY A 60 -0.07 -10.94 11.67
CA GLY A 60 0.22 -11.88 10.60
C GLY A 60 1.55 -12.65 10.76
N ARG A 61 2.41 -12.30 11.71
CA ARG A 61 3.68 -13.00 11.99
C ARG A 61 3.64 -13.68 13.35
N THR A 62 3.79 -12.92 14.39
CA THR A 62 3.55 -13.30 15.78
C THR A 62 3.60 -12.07 16.69
N VAL A 63 2.61 -11.92 17.51
CA VAL A 63 2.54 -10.85 18.52
C VAL A 63 3.60 -11.02 19.63
N ASN A 64 4.22 -12.20 19.73
CA ASN A 64 5.28 -12.49 20.70
C ASN A 64 6.66 -12.06 20.22
N ALA A 65 6.83 -11.61 18.99
CA ALA A 65 8.08 -11.07 18.49
C ALA A 65 8.63 -9.96 19.41
N ARG A 66 9.95 -9.90 19.52
CA ARG A 66 10.68 -8.97 20.39
C ARG A 66 11.45 -7.95 19.58
N PRO A 67 10.78 -6.90 19.05
CA PRO A 67 11.47 -5.86 18.34
C PRO A 67 12.41 -5.08 19.27
N THR A 68 13.57 -4.71 18.75
CA THR A 68 14.47 -3.75 19.41
C THR A 68 14.16 -2.33 18.93
N THR A 69 14.81 -1.32 19.49
CA THR A 69 14.72 0.06 19.03
C THR A 69 15.21 0.24 17.58
N GLN A 70 16.00 -0.71 17.07
CA GLN A 70 16.51 -0.71 15.69
C GLN A 70 15.55 -1.35 14.68
N PHE A 71 14.41 -1.86 15.10
CA PHE A 71 13.44 -2.55 14.22
C PHE A 71 12.78 -1.63 13.20
N ILE A 72 12.39 -0.42 13.62
CA ILE A 72 11.52 0.45 12.83
C ILE A 72 12.15 0.86 11.50
N VAL A 73 13.43 1.19 11.48
CA VAL A 73 14.08 1.71 10.27
C VAL A 73 14.18 0.64 9.17
N PRO A 74 14.68 -0.57 9.41
CA PRO A 74 14.66 -1.65 8.41
C PRO A 74 13.26 -2.06 7.99
N TYR A 75 12.29 -2.07 8.90
CA TYR A 75 10.88 -2.32 8.56
C TYR A 75 10.34 -1.27 7.58
N LEU A 76 10.53 0.02 7.88
CA LEU A 76 10.12 1.11 6.99
C LEU A 76 10.87 1.08 5.66
N THR A 77 12.11 0.59 5.64
CA THR A 77 12.87 0.41 4.40
C THR A 77 12.20 -0.65 3.51
N ALA A 78 11.79 -1.78 4.09
CA ALA A 78 11.03 -2.81 3.35
C ALA A 78 9.66 -2.31 2.88
N VAL A 79 8.97 -1.49 3.69
CA VAL A 79 7.71 -0.84 3.26
C VAL A 79 7.97 0.18 2.15
N GLY A 80 9.13 0.84 2.15
CA GLY A 80 9.58 1.72 1.06
C GLY A 80 9.83 0.95 -0.25
N GLU A 81 10.39 -0.25 -0.18
CA GLU A 81 10.50 -1.15 -1.35
C GLU A 81 9.12 -1.51 -1.90
N LEU A 82 8.15 -1.83 -1.02
CA LEU A 82 6.76 -2.06 -1.44
C LEU A 82 6.16 -0.83 -2.14
N ALA A 83 6.40 0.37 -1.62
CA ALA A 83 5.93 1.61 -2.23
C ALA A 83 6.54 1.83 -3.62
N GLN A 84 7.84 1.57 -3.74
CA GLN A 84 8.55 1.68 -5.02
C GLN A 84 8.00 0.70 -6.03
N GLU A 85 7.82 -0.55 -5.65
CA GLU A 85 7.29 -1.60 -6.52
C GLU A 85 5.85 -1.32 -6.93
N ALA A 86 4.98 -0.94 -5.99
CA ALA A 86 3.60 -0.53 -6.27
C ALA A 86 3.53 0.63 -7.28
N GLY A 87 4.49 1.55 -7.24
CA GLY A 87 4.61 2.63 -8.22
C GLY A 87 4.92 2.18 -9.65
N GLN A 88 5.47 0.97 -9.81
CA GLN A 88 5.80 0.38 -11.12
C GLN A 88 4.70 -0.49 -11.69
N VAL A 89 3.62 -0.75 -10.94
CA VAL A 89 2.52 -1.62 -11.34
C VAL A 89 1.31 -0.79 -11.77
N ASP A 90 0.65 -1.23 -12.83
CA ASP A 90 -0.61 -0.68 -13.32
C ASP A 90 -1.72 -1.73 -13.17
N VAL A 91 -2.57 -1.53 -12.17
CA VAL A 91 -3.67 -2.46 -11.83
C VAL A 91 -4.66 -2.63 -12.98
N ASP A 92 -4.92 -1.55 -13.74
CA ASP A 92 -5.87 -1.61 -14.86
C ASP A 92 -5.28 -2.42 -16.04
N VAL A 93 -3.94 -2.35 -16.23
CA VAL A 93 -3.25 -3.23 -17.18
C VAL A 93 -3.32 -4.68 -16.73
N ALA A 94 -3.03 -4.96 -15.46
CA ALA A 94 -3.11 -6.31 -14.91
C ALA A 94 -4.51 -6.92 -15.11
N TRP A 95 -5.54 -6.15 -14.78
CA TRP A 95 -6.93 -6.58 -14.97
C TRP A 95 -7.27 -6.89 -16.42
N ARG A 96 -6.91 -6.02 -17.35
CA ARG A 96 -7.15 -6.26 -18.79
C ARG A 96 -6.48 -7.53 -19.29
N LEU A 97 -5.23 -7.79 -18.85
CA LEU A 97 -4.50 -9.00 -19.24
C LEU A 97 -5.16 -10.26 -18.68
N LEU A 98 -5.54 -10.24 -17.39
CA LEU A 98 -6.28 -11.33 -16.76
C LEU A 98 -7.61 -11.60 -17.48
N CYS A 99 -8.41 -10.57 -17.70
CA CYS A 99 -9.70 -10.69 -18.40
C CYS A 99 -9.53 -11.28 -19.80
N SER A 100 -8.50 -10.84 -20.54
CA SER A 100 -8.23 -11.39 -21.87
C SER A 100 -7.89 -12.88 -21.79
N ALA A 101 -6.99 -13.27 -20.89
CA ALA A 101 -6.61 -14.67 -20.72
C ALA A 101 -7.79 -15.55 -20.32
N ARG A 102 -8.64 -15.10 -19.38
CA ARG A 102 -9.83 -15.87 -18.95
C ARG A 102 -10.89 -16.00 -20.04
N VAL A 103 -11.12 -14.92 -20.79
CA VAL A 103 -12.05 -14.96 -21.95
C VAL A 103 -11.49 -15.85 -23.07
N ASP A 104 -10.18 -15.84 -23.30
CA ASP A 104 -9.57 -16.65 -24.35
C ASP A 104 -9.55 -18.15 -23.99
N ALA A 105 -9.39 -18.47 -22.72
CA ALA A 105 -9.49 -19.83 -22.19
C ALA A 105 -10.94 -20.36 -22.15
N GLU A 106 -11.95 -19.49 -22.16
CA GLU A 106 -13.36 -19.91 -22.16
C GLU A 106 -13.76 -20.53 -23.51
N VAL A 107 -14.25 -21.75 -23.47
CA VAL A 107 -14.58 -22.53 -24.66
C VAL A 107 -16.05 -22.37 -25.09
N HIS A 108 -16.97 -22.23 -24.13
CA HIS A 108 -18.40 -22.34 -24.38
C HIS A 108 -19.13 -21.00 -24.47
N ASP A 109 -18.91 -20.08 -23.55
CA ASP A 109 -19.61 -18.80 -23.48
C ASP A 109 -18.69 -17.62 -23.10
N LYS A 110 -17.92 -17.17 -24.07
CA LYS A 110 -17.04 -15.99 -23.92
C LYS A 110 -17.82 -14.70 -23.59
N ALA A 111 -19.09 -14.60 -23.98
CA ALA A 111 -19.89 -13.41 -23.72
C ALA A 111 -20.31 -13.35 -22.25
N SER A 112 -20.73 -14.48 -21.68
CA SER A 112 -21.04 -14.59 -20.25
C SER A 112 -19.80 -14.33 -19.40
N MET A 113 -18.65 -14.89 -19.74
CA MET A 113 -17.39 -14.65 -19.02
C MET A 113 -17.03 -13.16 -19.03
N ARG A 114 -17.11 -12.46 -20.17
CA ARG A 114 -16.88 -11.01 -20.23
C ARG A 114 -17.84 -10.22 -19.34
N ALA A 115 -19.12 -10.58 -19.34
CA ALA A 115 -20.14 -9.92 -18.53
C ALA A 115 -19.88 -10.13 -17.02
N THR A 116 -19.51 -11.35 -16.63
CA THR A 116 -19.15 -11.69 -15.24
C THR A 116 -17.93 -10.90 -14.76
N LEU A 117 -16.86 -10.86 -15.54
CA LEU A 117 -15.66 -10.11 -15.20
C LEU A 117 -15.94 -8.59 -15.11
N ALA A 118 -16.72 -8.05 -16.06
CA ALA A 118 -17.10 -6.64 -16.03
C ALA A 118 -17.97 -6.28 -14.80
N ALA A 119 -18.88 -7.17 -14.41
CA ALA A 119 -19.69 -6.98 -13.20
C ALA A 119 -18.91 -6.97 -11.90
N LYS A 120 -17.72 -7.64 -11.87
CA LYS A 120 -16.87 -7.77 -10.69
C LYS A 120 -15.69 -6.79 -10.67
N GLU A 121 -15.50 -5.97 -11.70
CA GLU A 121 -14.34 -5.09 -11.82
C GLU A 121 -14.20 -4.16 -10.62
N SER A 122 -15.25 -3.46 -10.22
CA SER A 122 -15.19 -2.53 -9.09
C SER A 122 -14.95 -3.27 -7.76
N LEU A 123 -15.61 -4.41 -7.59
CA LEU A 123 -15.46 -5.26 -6.41
C LEU A 123 -14.01 -5.71 -6.20
N LEU A 124 -13.33 -6.11 -7.25
CA LEU A 124 -11.97 -6.66 -7.17
C LEU A 124 -10.90 -5.56 -7.18
N LEU A 125 -11.02 -4.54 -8.05
CA LEU A 125 -9.95 -3.57 -8.23
C LEU A 125 -9.92 -2.47 -7.17
N ARG A 126 -11.04 -2.14 -6.57
CA ARG A 126 -11.12 -1.07 -5.57
C ARG A 126 -10.24 -1.31 -4.35
N PRO A 127 -10.34 -2.47 -3.66
CA PRO A 127 -9.47 -2.75 -2.52
C PRO A 127 -7.99 -2.84 -2.93
N ILE A 128 -7.67 -3.43 -4.08
CA ILE A 128 -6.29 -3.53 -4.58
C ILE A 128 -5.68 -2.14 -4.81
N LYS A 129 -6.39 -1.26 -5.51
CA LYS A 129 -5.95 0.13 -5.75
C LYS A 129 -5.74 0.90 -4.46
N GLN A 130 -6.61 0.69 -3.46
CA GLN A 130 -6.47 1.32 -2.15
C GLN A 130 -5.24 0.80 -1.39
N LEU A 131 -4.99 -0.51 -1.38
CA LEU A 131 -3.79 -1.09 -0.78
C LEU A 131 -2.52 -0.57 -1.46
N MET A 132 -2.47 -0.55 -2.78
CA MET A 132 -1.31 -0.07 -3.53
C MET A 132 -1.06 1.43 -3.35
N SER A 133 -2.08 2.22 -3.07
CA SER A 133 -1.94 3.64 -2.76
C SER A 133 -1.43 3.92 -1.33
N SER A 134 -1.40 2.92 -0.45
CA SER A 134 -0.98 3.04 0.95
C SER A 134 -0.03 1.92 1.35
N PRO A 135 1.29 2.10 1.19
CA PRO A 135 2.30 1.07 1.46
C PRO A 135 2.22 0.50 2.87
N HIS A 136 1.83 1.31 3.84
CA HIS A 136 1.66 0.85 5.22
C HIS A 136 0.48 -0.11 5.38
N LEU A 137 -0.65 0.17 4.73
CA LEU A 137 -1.79 -0.76 4.71
C LEU A 137 -1.44 -2.03 3.94
N LEU A 138 -0.77 -1.88 2.81
CA LEU A 138 -0.30 -3.01 2.00
C LEU A 138 0.60 -3.94 2.82
N SER A 139 1.53 -3.39 3.62
CA SER A 139 2.43 -4.20 4.46
C SER A 139 1.66 -5.01 5.52
N GLY A 140 0.65 -4.43 6.15
CA GLY A 140 -0.23 -5.13 7.09
C GLY A 140 -1.03 -6.24 6.41
N TRP A 141 -1.66 -5.93 5.29
CA TRP A 141 -2.45 -6.87 4.51
C TRP A 141 -1.62 -8.07 4.02
N LEU A 142 -0.42 -7.82 3.45
CA LEU A 142 0.49 -8.87 2.99
C LEU A 142 0.97 -9.78 4.13
N SER A 143 1.09 -9.25 5.33
CA SER A 143 1.48 -10.04 6.49
C SER A 143 0.35 -10.94 6.96
N LEU A 144 -0.88 -10.42 7.06
CA LEU A 144 -2.08 -11.17 7.44
C LEU A 144 -2.36 -12.30 6.45
N ASN A 145 -2.33 -12.00 5.16
CA ASN A 145 -2.73 -12.92 4.10
C ASN A 145 -1.55 -13.74 3.53
N LYS A 146 -0.43 -13.84 4.27
CA LYS A 146 0.74 -14.58 3.78
C LYS A 146 0.43 -16.05 3.51
N ALA A 147 -0.40 -16.67 4.35
CA ALA A 147 -0.78 -18.07 4.23
C ALA A 147 -1.87 -18.30 3.18
N ALA A 148 -2.63 -17.26 2.84
CA ALA A 148 -3.70 -17.34 1.84
C ALA A 148 -3.20 -17.55 0.41
N PHE A 149 -1.89 -17.37 0.17
CA PHE A 149 -1.27 -17.53 -1.14
C PHE A 149 -0.06 -18.44 -1.05
N GLN A 150 0.08 -19.32 -2.01
CA GLN A 150 1.25 -20.19 -2.17
C GLN A 150 1.95 -19.91 -3.51
N PHE A 151 3.26 -20.13 -3.54
CA PHE A 151 4.06 -19.99 -4.75
C PHE A 151 4.80 -21.28 -5.02
N GLU A 152 4.34 -22.01 -6.02
CA GLU A 152 4.89 -23.30 -6.38
C GLU A 152 5.16 -23.35 -7.90
N GLU A 153 6.25 -23.98 -8.31
CA GLU A 153 6.64 -24.15 -9.72
C GLU A 153 6.68 -22.85 -10.55
N GLY A 154 6.90 -21.71 -9.88
CA GLY A 154 6.96 -20.40 -10.54
C GLY A 154 5.61 -19.70 -10.68
N HIS A 155 4.56 -20.23 -10.07
CA HIS A 155 3.20 -19.73 -10.17
C HIS A 155 2.58 -19.48 -8.79
N PHE A 156 1.83 -18.37 -8.65
CA PHE A 156 1.00 -18.09 -7.48
C PHE A 156 -0.36 -18.76 -7.62
N SER A 157 -0.88 -19.22 -6.50
CA SER A 157 -2.25 -19.71 -6.37
C SER A 157 -2.81 -19.42 -5.00
N SER A 158 -4.13 -19.39 -4.89
CA SER A 158 -4.84 -19.14 -3.64
C SER A 158 -4.93 -20.43 -2.82
N ALA A 159 -4.36 -20.44 -1.62
CA ALA A 159 -4.45 -21.53 -0.64
C ALA A 159 -5.72 -21.41 0.25
N GLU A 160 -6.31 -20.24 0.32
CA GLU A 160 -7.58 -19.97 1.01
C GLU A 160 -8.62 -19.50 -0.01
N ASN A 161 -9.91 -19.51 0.38
CA ASN A 161 -10.98 -19.05 -0.50
C ASN A 161 -10.79 -17.56 -0.85
N PRO A 162 -10.55 -17.20 -2.11
CA PRO A 162 -10.35 -15.81 -2.50
C PRO A 162 -11.52 -14.88 -2.16
N ILE A 163 -12.73 -15.42 -2.03
CA ILE A 163 -13.92 -14.65 -1.63
C ILE A 163 -13.81 -14.24 -0.15
N GLU A 164 -13.36 -15.12 0.73
CA GLU A 164 -13.12 -14.81 2.14
C GLU A 164 -11.97 -13.80 2.29
N VAL A 165 -10.87 -14.01 1.58
CA VAL A 165 -9.74 -13.05 1.54
C VAL A 165 -10.21 -11.68 1.06
N LEU A 166 -11.12 -11.62 0.10
CA LEU A 166 -11.69 -10.38 -0.41
C LEU A 166 -12.60 -9.70 0.61
N SER A 167 -13.47 -10.46 1.29
CA SER A 167 -14.35 -9.97 2.35
C SER A 167 -13.54 -9.38 3.51
N ASP A 168 -12.55 -10.11 3.99
CA ASP A 168 -11.62 -9.64 5.02
C ASP A 168 -10.86 -8.39 4.58
N THR A 169 -10.51 -8.30 3.30
CA THR A 169 -9.87 -7.10 2.73
C THR A 169 -10.80 -5.89 2.77
N TYR A 170 -12.09 -6.07 2.47
CA TYR A 170 -13.10 -5.01 2.60
C TYR A 170 -13.23 -4.54 4.04
N HIS A 171 -13.26 -5.48 4.99
CA HIS A 171 -13.26 -5.16 6.43
C HIS A 171 -11.99 -4.43 6.86
N PHE A 172 -10.83 -4.95 6.50
CA PHE A 172 -9.52 -4.35 6.79
C PHE A 172 -9.42 -2.89 6.30
N LEU A 173 -9.92 -2.62 5.09
CA LEU A 173 -9.91 -1.30 4.47
C LEU A 173 -11.09 -0.41 4.88
N ARG A 174 -12.01 -0.90 5.70
CA ARG A 174 -13.27 -0.22 6.09
C ARG A 174 -14.19 0.09 4.92
N LEU A 175 -14.14 -0.69 3.88
CA LEU A 175 -15.02 -0.55 2.72
C LEU A 175 -16.42 -1.13 2.97
N ASP A 176 -16.55 -1.95 4.00
CA ASP A 176 -17.80 -2.54 4.52
C ASP A 176 -18.64 -1.56 5.37
N TRP A 177 -18.09 -0.41 5.73
CA TRP A 177 -18.76 0.55 6.61
C TRP A 177 -19.62 1.56 5.85
N SER A 178 -20.95 1.39 5.90
CA SER A 178 -21.91 2.26 5.19
C SER A 178 -22.11 3.65 5.83
N GLU A 179 -21.99 3.78 7.15
CA GLU A 179 -22.56 4.93 7.87
C GLU A 179 -21.72 6.21 7.87
N SER A 180 -20.50 6.22 7.35
CA SER A 180 -19.63 7.38 7.58
C SER A 180 -18.54 7.60 6.56
N LEU A 181 -18.60 6.93 5.44
CA LEU A 181 -17.67 7.15 4.34
C LEU A 181 -18.21 8.21 3.40
N PRO A 182 -17.34 9.04 2.79
CA PRO A 182 -17.72 9.82 1.62
C PRO A 182 -18.35 8.87 0.58
N ALA A 183 -19.34 9.36 -0.17
CA ALA A 183 -20.04 8.57 -1.20
C ALA A 183 -19.07 7.83 -2.17
N ALA A 184 -17.88 8.41 -2.40
CA ALA A 184 -16.82 7.79 -3.21
C ALA A 184 -16.19 6.53 -2.59
N ASN A 185 -16.36 6.29 -1.29
CA ASN A 185 -15.78 5.16 -0.57
C ASN A 185 -16.82 4.14 -0.08
N MET A 186 -18.07 4.34 -0.41
CA MET A 186 -19.09 3.33 -0.11
C MET A 186 -18.87 2.12 -1.00
N ILE A 187 -19.05 0.92 -0.43
CA ILE A 187 -19.26 -0.26 -1.26
C ILE A 187 -20.55 -0.02 -2.03
N TRP A 188 -20.52 -0.29 -3.33
CA TRP A 188 -21.73 -0.19 -4.12
C TRP A 188 -22.66 -1.31 -3.70
N ASP A 189 -23.96 -1.06 -3.60
CA ASP A 189 -24.96 -2.09 -3.29
C ASP A 189 -24.77 -3.34 -4.17
N HIS A 190 -24.40 -3.13 -5.43
CA HIS A 190 -24.09 -4.20 -6.38
C HIS A 190 -22.89 -5.06 -5.93
N ASP A 191 -21.78 -4.44 -5.55
CA ASP A 191 -20.56 -5.15 -5.14
C ASP A 191 -20.80 -5.92 -3.82
N GLN A 192 -21.52 -5.30 -2.88
CA GLN A 192 -21.91 -5.92 -1.63
C GLN A 192 -22.81 -7.13 -1.87
N HIS A 193 -23.75 -7.02 -2.81
CA HIS A 193 -24.65 -8.12 -3.14
C HIS A 193 -23.88 -9.31 -3.72
N ILE A 194 -22.96 -9.08 -4.67
CA ILE A 194 -22.12 -10.15 -5.22
C ILE A 194 -21.30 -10.83 -4.12
N LEU A 195 -20.68 -10.05 -3.23
CA LEU A 195 -19.85 -10.60 -2.15
C LEU A 195 -20.68 -11.45 -1.20
N THR A 196 -21.84 -10.95 -0.75
CA THR A 196 -22.74 -11.68 0.14
C THR A 196 -23.27 -12.97 -0.51
N GLU A 197 -23.68 -12.91 -1.79
CA GLU A 197 -24.14 -14.11 -2.51
C GLU A 197 -23.03 -15.16 -2.62
N ALA A 198 -21.77 -14.73 -2.84
CA ALA A 198 -20.64 -15.64 -2.91
C ALA A 198 -20.32 -16.28 -1.54
N GLU A 199 -20.35 -15.50 -0.46
CA GLU A 199 -20.17 -16.00 0.91
C GLU A 199 -21.26 -17.02 1.28
N ASP A 200 -22.53 -16.70 1.01
CA ASP A 200 -23.66 -17.58 1.28
C ASP A 200 -23.55 -18.88 0.47
N PHE A 201 -23.12 -18.80 -0.78
CA PHE A 201 -22.91 -19.96 -1.65
C PHE A 201 -21.86 -20.92 -1.07
N TYR A 202 -20.69 -20.42 -0.66
CA TYR A 202 -19.64 -21.28 -0.10
C TYR A 202 -20.02 -21.81 1.29
N ALA A 203 -20.70 -21.03 2.12
CA ALA A 203 -21.24 -21.47 3.38
C ALA A 203 -22.26 -22.62 3.20
N GLU A 204 -23.11 -22.55 2.17
CA GLU A 204 -24.06 -23.61 1.84
C GLU A 204 -23.36 -24.88 1.34
N LEU A 205 -22.35 -24.74 0.48
CA LEU A 205 -21.54 -25.87 0.02
C LEU A 205 -20.87 -26.58 1.21
N GLY A 206 -20.26 -25.84 2.11
CA GLY A 206 -19.63 -26.37 3.32
C GLY A 206 -20.63 -27.17 4.17
N ARG A 207 -21.80 -26.61 4.45
CA ARG A 207 -22.86 -27.28 5.23
C ARG A 207 -23.42 -28.51 4.52
N ARG A 208 -23.63 -28.45 3.21
CA ARG A 208 -24.29 -29.51 2.45
C ARG A 208 -23.38 -30.71 2.19
N TYR A 209 -22.11 -30.46 1.88
CA TYR A 209 -21.15 -31.50 1.48
C TYR A 209 -20.10 -31.79 2.55
N GLY A 210 -20.16 -31.12 3.72
CA GLY A 210 -19.21 -31.33 4.80
C GLY A 210 -17.79 -30.81 4.51
N CYS A 211 -17.66 -29.77 3.68
CA CYS A 211 -16.38 -29.13 3.40
C CYS A 211 -16.05 -28.13 4.50
N GLU A 212 -15.02 -28.43 5.29
CA GLU A 212 -14.63 -27.60 6.43
C GLU A 212 -13.65 -26.48 6.06
N ASP A 213 -12.98 -26.61 4.90
CA ASP A 213 -11.98 -25.67 4.42
C ASP A 213 -11.98 -25.54 2.89
N TRP A 214 -11.16 -24.61 2.39
CA TRP A 214 -11.04 -24.35 0.95
C TRP A 214 -10.52 -25.56 0.16
N LEU A 215 -9.57 -26.31 0.71
CA LEU A 215 -9.04 -27.51 0.09
C LEU A 215 -10.13 -28.56 -0.11
N ALA A 216 -11.01 -28.75 0.90
CA ALA A 216 -12.14 -29.67 0.77
C ALA A 216 -13.13 -29.21 -0.31
N ILE A 217 -13.35 -27.91 -0.46
CA ILE A 217 -14.18 -27.35 -1.54
C ILE A 217 -13.52 -27.59 -2.91
N GLN A 218 -12.23 -27.35 -3.05
CA GLN A 218 -11.49 -27.63 -4.29
C GLN A 218 -11.59 -29.12 -4.66
N ASN A 219 -11.33 -30.01 -3.72
CA ASN A 219 -11.45 -31.45 -3.91
C ASN A 219 -12.88 -31.90 -4.30
N LEU A 220 -13.91 -31.22 -3.76
CA LEU A 220 -15.30 -31.48 -4.17
C LEU A 220 -15.51 -31.23 -5.66
N PHE A 221 -15.01 -30.09 -6.18
CA PHE A 221 -15.14 -29.76 -7.60
C PHE A 221 -14.27 -30.66 -8.51
N GLU A 222 -13.10 -31.09 -8.05
CA GLU A 222 -12.23 -32.02 -8.76
C GLU A 222 -12.81 -33.43 -8.83
N SER A 223 -13.48 -33.89 -7.77
CA SER A 223 -14.06 -35.22 -7.67
C SER A 223 -15.33 -35.39 -8.51
N GLY A 224 -15.97 -34.28 -8.90
CA GLY A 224 -17.21 -34.29 -9.67
C GLY A 224 -18.47 -34.39 -8.83
N ALA A 225 -19.63 -34.62 -9.48
CA ALA A 225 -20.94 -34.61 -8.84
C ALA A 225 -21.05 -35.64 -7.72
N PRO A 226 -21.39 -35.24 -6.47
CA PRO A 226 -21.73 -36.19 -5.41
C PRO A 226 -22.99 -36.99 -5.77
N GLU A 227 -23.07 -38.27 -5.32
CA GLU A 227 -24.20 -39.16 -5.58
C GLU A 227 -25.58 -38.58 -5.15
N SER A 228 -25.57 -37.67 -4.17
CA SER A 228 -26.76 -37.01 -3.64
C SER A 228 -27.26 -35.83 -4.48
N THR A 229 -26.57 -35.49 -5.58
CA THR A 229 -26.81 -34.27 -6.38
C THR A 229 -27.14 -34.67 -7.81
N SER A 230 -28.22 -34.10 -8.39
CA SER A 230 -28.54 -34.35 -9.78
C SER A 230 -27.58 -33.65 -10.73
N ASP A 231 -27.43 -34.16 -11.95
CA ASP A 231 -26.56 -33.55 -12.98
C ASP A 231 -26.92 -32.08 -13.27
N GLU A 232 -28.21 -31.74 -13.31
CA GLU A 232 -28.69 -30.39 -13.56
C GLU A 232 -28.33 -29.44 -12.41
N GLU A 233 -28.52 -29.88 -11.17
CA GLU A 233 -28.16 -29.12 -9.97
C GLU A 233 -26.65 -28.95 -9.88
N TRP A 234 -25.87 -30.01 -10.15
CA TRP A 234 -24.43 -29.93 -10.16
C TRP A 234 -23.89 -28.98 -11.21
N ALA A 235 -24.47 -28.99 -12.42
CA ALA A 235 -24.12 -28.02 -13.45
C ALA A 235 -24.37 -26.57 -13.02
N SER A 236 -25.45 -26.31 -12.26
CA SER A 236 -25.73 -24.98 -11.69
C SER A 236 -24.72 -24.58 -10.61
N ILE A 237 -24.31 -25.52 -9.76
CA ILE A 237 -23.26 -25.31 -8.74
C ILE A 237 -21.93 -24.98 -9.39
N ILE A 238 -21.51 -25.75 -10.41
CA ILE A 238 -20.29 -25.47 -11.18
C ILE A 238 -20.32 -24.09 -11.81
N ALA A 239 -21.45 -23.71 -12.41
CA ALA A 239 -21.60 -22.41 -13.06
C ALA A 239 -21.49 -21.25 -12.06
N ALA A 240 -22.11 -21.38 -10.87
CA ALA A 240 -22.02 -20.41 -9.81
C ALA A 240 -20.57 -20.30 -9.28
N HIS A 241 -19.93 -21.44 -8.95
CA HIS A 241 -18.53 -21.48 -8.53
C HIS A 241 -17.61 -20.77 -9.52
N ARG A 242 -17.70 -21.11 -10.80
CA ARG A 242 -16.89 -20.47 -11.87
C ARG A 242 -17.17 -18.96 -11.96
N GLY A 243 -18.42 -18.55 -11.78
CA GLY A 243 -18.80 -17.13 -11.76
C GLY A 243 -18.19 -16.39 -10.57
N PHE A 244 -18.27 -16.97 -9.37
CA PHE A 244 -17.71 -16.36 -8.16
C PHE A 244 -16.19 -16.34 -8.15
N GLN A 245 -15.53 -17.37 -8.69
CA GLN A 245 -14.06 -17.40 -8.77
C GLN A 245 -13.50 -16.57 -9.93
N ALA A 246 -14.27 -16.30 -10.99
CA ALA A 246 -13.76 -15.57 -12.14
C ALA A 246 -13.17 -14.22 -11.76
N GLY A 247 -11.90 -14.01 -12.07
CA GLY A 247 -11.15 -12.78 -11.87
C GLY A 247 -10.58 -12.57 -10.47
N THR A 248 -10.86 -13.47 -9.48
CA THR A 248 -10.32 -13.35 -8.12
C THR A 248 -8.80 -13.50 -8.08
N GLU A 249 -8.22 -14.12 -9.11
CA GLU A 249 -6.77 -14.29 -9.28
C GLU A 249 -6.02 -12.94 -9.31
N ILE A 250 -6.73 -11.83 -9.55
CA ILE A 250 -6.12 -10.49 -9.48
C ILE A 250 -5.59 -10.17 -8.07
N LEU A 251 -6.08 -10.83 -7.01
CA LEU A 251 -5.57 -10.68 -5.66
C LEU A 251 -4.11 -11.14 -5.54
N GLU A 252 -3.70 -12.10 -6.39
CA GLU A 252 -2.35 -12.65 -6.44
C GLU A 252 -1.32 -11.65 -6.99
N LEU A 253 -1.77 -10.54 -7.59
CA LEU A 253 -0.92 -9.43 -7.99
C LEU A 253 -0.15 -8.85 -6.79
N LEU A 254 -0.78 -8.78 -5.62
CA LEU A 254 -0.18 -8.18 -4.42
C LEU A 254 0.99 -9.02 -3.86
N PRO A 255 0.84 -10.34 -3.60
CA PRO A 255 1.98 -11.16 -3.19
C PRO A 255 3.02 -11.32 -4.32
N SER A 256 2.61 -11.36 -5.59
CA SER A 256 3.54 -11.40 -6.73
C SER A 256 4.47 -10.21 -6.76
N MET A 257 3.94 -9.01 -6.57
CA MET A 257 4.69 -7.77 -6.47
C MET A 257 5.62 -7.78 -5.25
N ALA A 258 5.11 -8.16 -4.08
CA ALA A 258 5.85 -8.14 -2.83
C ALA A 258 7.05 -9.11 -2.84
N ARG A 259 7.02 -10.15 -3.66
CA ARG A 259 8.11 -11.12 -3.82
C ARG A 259 9.43 -10.48 -4.28
N PHE A 260 9.36 -9.41 -5.06
CA PHE A 260 10.55 -8.68 -5.54
C PHE A 260 11.13 -7.70 -4.54
N THR A 261 10.53 -7.64 -3.35
CA THR A 261 10.95 -6.78 -2.25
C THR A 261 11.54 -7.59 -1.10
N GLY A 262 12.19 -6.92 -0.15
CA GLY A 262 12.67 -7.56 1.10
C GLY A 262 11.60 -7.75 2.16
N PHE A 263 10.35 -7.44 1.86
CA PHE A 263 9.29 -7.48 2.85
C PHE A 263 9.04 -8.88 3.43
N TYR A 264 9.05 -9.90 2.58
CA TYR A 264 8.87 -11.28 3.04
C TYR A 264 10.13 -11.89 3.67
N ASP A 265 11.30 -11.26 3.47
CA ASP A 265 12.57 -11.68 4.08
C ASP A 265 12.71 -11.20 5.53
N LEU A 266 11.82 -10.29 5.99
CA LEU A 266 11.71 -9.96 7.41
C LEU A 266 11.20 -11.19 8.16
N ALA A 267 12.04 -11.83 8.94
CA ALA A 267 11.73 -13.08 9.63
C ALA A 267 11.74 -12.91 11.15
N VAL A 268 10.80 -13.60 11.81
CA VAL A 268 10.82 -13.79 13.26
C VAL A 268 11.48 -15.12 13.53
N ASN A 269 12.60 -15.08 14.26
CA ASN A 269 13.37 -16.26 14.62
C ASN A 269 12.67 -17.08 15.73
N PRO A 270 13.06 -18.35 15.96
CA PRO A 270 12.47 -19.17 17.03
C PRO A 270 12.65 -18.57 18.43
N ASP A 271 13.66 -17.74 18.67
CA ASP A 271 13.87 -16.99 19.91
C ASP A 271 13.07 -15.68 19.99
N MET A 272 12.18 -15.45 19.03
CA MET A 272 11.33 -14.26 18.89
C MET A 272 12.09 -12.98 18.54
N THR A 273 13.38 -13.04 18.22
CA THR A 273 14.11 -11.91 17.63
C THR A 273 13.69 -11.72 16.16
N ILE A 274 13.88 -10.50 15.64
CA ILE A 274 13.58 -10.20 14.25
C ILE A 274 14.88 -10.06 13.48
N SER A 275 15.03 -10.82 12.40
CA SER A 275 16.16 -10.72 11.48
C SER A 275 15.81 -9.91 10.24
N PHE A 276 16.82 -9.24 9.69
CA PHE A 276 16.72 -8.37 8.54
C PHE A 276 17.74 -8.76 7.48
N PRO A 277 17.41 -8.73 6.19
CA PRO A 277 18.39 -8.77 5.11
C PRO A 277 19.40 -7.63 5.24
N GLU A 278 20.68 -7.89 4.93
CA GLU A 278 21.76 -6.89 5.06
C GLU A 278 21.46 -5.59 4.28
N ARG A 279 20.84 -5.69 3.10
CA ARG A 279 20.50 -4.50 2.30
C ARG A 279 19.57 -3.53 3.03
N LEU A 280 18.66 -4.03 3.88
CA LEU A 280 17.75 -3.17 4.66
C LEU A 280 18.45 -2.45 5.81
N LEU A 281 19.71 -2.81 6.11
CA LEU A 281 20.54 -2.17 7.12
C LEU A 281 21.49 -1.12 6.51
N ASP A 282 21.59 -1.04 5.20
CA ASP A 282 22.41 -0.04 4.51
C ASP A 282 21.79 1.36 4.63
N THR A 283 22.55 2.31 5.16
CA THR A 283 22.08 3.66 5.47
C THR A 283 21.70 4.47 4.22
N ALA A 284 22.42 4.28 3.10
CA ALA A 284 22.12 4.99 1.86
C ALA A 284 20.83 4.44 1.25
N TYR A 285 20.66 3.14 1.29
CA TYR A 285 19.45 2.47 0.84
C TYR A 285 18.23 2.84 1.69
N GLN A 286 18.36 2.88 3.02
CA GLN A 286 17.31 3.35 3.94
C GLN A 286 16.84 4.78 3.59
N LYS A 287 17.79 5.70 3.31
CA LYS A 287 17.47 7.06 2.87
C LYS A 287 16.76 7.10 1.52
N ALA A 288 17.13 6.21 0.59
CA ALA A 288 16.46 6.13 -0.71
C ALA A 288 15.03 5.64 -0.55
N MET A 289 14.80 4.56 0.20
CA MET A 289 13.48 3.98 0.43
C MET A 289 12.56 4.89 1.25
N SER A 290 13.09 5.67 2.20
CA SER A 290 12.30 6.65 2.94
C SER A 290 11.68 7.72 2.03
N LYS A 291 12.35 8.07 0.92
CA LYS A 291 11.79 8.99 -0.08
C LYS A 291 10.59 8.40 -0.82
N CYS A 292 10.51 7.08 -0.97
CA CYS A 292 9.36 6.42 -1.57
C CYS A 292 8.12 6.50 -0.66
N LEU A 293 8.31 6.48 0.66
CA LEU A 293 7.21 6.62 1.63
C LEU A 293 6.74 8.06 1.82
N ALA A 294 7.64 9.01 1.67
CA ALA A 294 7.34 10.43 1.77
C ALA A 294 7.95 11.16 0.57
N PRO A 295 7.40 10.93 -0.63
CA PRO A 295 7.97 11.52 -1.84
C PRO A 295 8.05 13.04 -1.70
N PRO A 296 9.17 13.63 -2.13
CA PRO A 296 9.27 15.08 -2.18
C PRO A 296 8.15 15.64 -3.07
N PRO A 297 7.72 16.89 -2.83
CA PRO A 297 6.75 17.54 -3.69
C PRO A 297 7.26 17.57 -5.13
N VAL A 298 6.36 17.32 -6.07
CA VAL A 298 6.70 17.37 -7.51
C VAL A 298 7.02 18.84 -7.86
N ALA A 299 8.27 19.10 -8.20
CA ALA A 299 8.74 20.41 -8.64
C ALA A 299 8.90 20.43 -10.18
N LYS A 300 8.70 21.61 -10.76
CA LYS A 300 9.14 21.87 -12.12
C LYS A 300 10.66 21.98 -12.13
N SER A 301 11.27 21.84 -13.30
CA SER A 301 12.72 21.91 -13.44
C SER A 301 13.32 23.28 -13.06
N ASP A 302 12.50 24.32 -12.98
CA ASP A 302 12.86 25.72 -12.71
C ASP A 302 12.52 26.20 -11.29
N GLU A 303 12.17 25.28 -10.37
CA GLU A 303 11.78 25.61 -9.01
C GLU A 303 12.30 24.61 -7.97
N ILE A 304 12.54 25.10 -6.75
CA ILE A 304 12.79 24.26 -5.58
C ILE A 304 11.68 24.48 -4.56
N LEU A 305 11.02 23.39 -4.20
CA LEU A 305 9.90 23.37 -3.27
C LEU A 305 10.34 22.95 -1.87
N ALA A 306 9.60 23.39 -0.86
CA ALA A 306 9.80 22.96 0.51
C ALA A 306 9.55 21.44 0.65
N ALA A 307 10.56 20.70 1.06
CA ALA A 307 10.49 19.25 1.27
C ALA A 307 9.54 18.87 2.42
N SER A 308 9.44 19.71 3.43
CA SER A 308 8.53 19.57 4.58
C SER A 308 8.02 20.93 5.04
N GLY A 309 6.92 20.94 5.79
CA GLY A 309 6.52 22.13 6.54
C GLY A 309 7.41 22.32 7.76
N GLY A 310 7.57 23.55 8.23
CA GLY A 310 8.40 23.89 9.37
C GLY A 310 8.82 25.36 9.36
N MET A 311 9.81 25.70 10.16
CA MET A 311 10.36 27.06 10.22
C MET A 311 11.62 27.11 9.34
N PHE A 312 11.65 28.04 8.40
CA PHE A 312 12.74 28.20 7.41
C PHE A 312 13.87 29.05 7.97
N TYR A 313 15.11 28.64 7.70
CA TYR A 313 16.32 29.43 7.93
C TYR A 313 17.23 29.30 6.72
N GLY A 314 17.61 30.44 6.12
CA GLY A 314 18.53 30.49 4.98
C GLY A 314 20.01 30.38 5.34
N ARG A 315 20.33 30.23 6.64
CA ARG A 315 21.70 30.19 7.19
C ARG A 315 21.81 29.27 8.38
N GLU A 316 23.02 28.92 8.78
CA GLU A 316 23.28 28.02 9.92
C GLU A 316 23.10 28.68 11.28
N SER A 317 23.39 29.95 11.36
CA SER A 317 23.19 30.78 12.56
C SER A 317 22.94 32.23 12.16
N PRO A 318 22.42 33.11 13.05
CA PRO A 318 22.14 34.51 12.73
C PRO A 318 23.35 35.29 12.20
N GLU A 319 24.57 34.87 12.53
CA GLU A 319 25.81 35.53 12.13
C GLU A 319 26.47 34.86 10.89
N ALA A 320 25.97 33.70 10.47
CA ALA A 320 26.48 32.97 9.32
C ALA A 320 26.00 33.60 8.00
N PRO A 321 26.77 33.46 6.91
CA PRO A 321 26.30 33.85 5.58
C PRO A 321 25.09 33.00 5.16
N LEU A 322 24.28 33.53 4.24
CA LEU A 322 23.23 32.76 3.58
C LEU A 322 23.84 31.59 2.80
N TYR A 323 23.16 30.46 2.77
CA TYR A 323 23.57 29.32 1.95
C TYR A 323 23.52 29.68 0.47
N VAL A 324 22.46 30.38 0.05
CA VAL A 324 22.26 30.79 -1.34
C VAL A 324 21.64 32.18 -1.42
N GLU A 325 22.00 32.92 -2.47
CA GLU A 325 21.49 34.24 -2.82
C GLU A 325 21.15 34.29 -4.33
N PRO A 326 20.32 35.22 -4.81
CA PRO A 326 20.08 35.37 -6.23
C PRO A 326 21.40 35.53 -7.01
N GLY A 327 21.57 34.75 -8.09
CA GLY A 327 22.80 34.65 -8.88
C GLY A 327 23.82 33.63 -8.34
N HIS A 328 23.59 33.01 -7.19
CA HIS A 328 24.47 31.98 -6.64
C HIS A 328 24.33 30.68 -7.43
N HIS A 329 25.46 30.14 -7.91
CA HIS A 329 25.52 28.81 -8.49
C HIS A 329 25.73 27.77 -7.37
N PHE A 330 24.96 26.67 -7.39
CA PHE A 330 25.02 25.57 -6.43
C PHE A 330 25.19 24.23 -7.15
N GLU A 331 25.91 23.33 -6.51
CA GLU A 331 26.09 21.95 -6.96
C GLU A 331 25.06 21.02 -6.32
N ALA A 332 24.82 19.87 -6.94
CA ALA A 332 24.00 18.83 -6.33
C ALA A 332 24.60 18.38 -4.98
N GLY A 333 23.82 18.46 -3.89
CA GLY A 333 24.26 18.16 -2.54
C GLY A 333 24.71 19.37 -1.71
N ASP A 334 24.76 20.57 -2.29
CA ASP A 334 25.02 21.78 -1.54
C ASP A 334 23.84 22.14 -0.62
N PRO A 335 24.08 22.71 0.58
CA PRO A 335 23.01 23.13 1.46
C PRO A 335 22.30 24.38 0.88
N LEU A 336 20.98 24.33 0.79
CA LEU A 336 20.15 25.44 0.33
C LEU A 336 19.49 26.20 1.48
N TYR A 337 18.99 25.47 2.45
CA TYR A 337 18.33 26.05 3.64
C TYR A 337 18.26 25.02 4.77
N ILE A 338 17.84 25.48 5.94
CA ILE A 338 17.48 24.64 7.07
C ILE A 338 15.97 24.73 7.28
N VAL A 339 15.33 23.61 7.55
CA VAL A 339 13.97 23.56 8.07
C VAL A 339 13.98 23.03 9.50
N GLU A 340 13.45 23.83 10.43
CA GLU A 340 13.23 23.39 11.80
C GLU A 340 11.86 22.75 11.93
N VAL A 341 11.87 21.49 12.33
CA VAL A 341 10.68 20.71 12.64
C VAL A 341 10.86 20.15 14.04
N MET A 342 9.98 20.49 14.98
CA MET A 342 10.04 19.97 16.36
C MET A 342 11.40 20.20 17.05
N LYS A 343 11.98 21.39 16.88
CA LYS A 343 13.32 21.73 17.40
C LYS A 343 14.49 20.93 16.82
N MET A 344 14.26 20.21 15.74
CA MET A 344 15.31 19.58 14.96
C MET A 344 15.59 20.41 13.70
N PHE A 345 16.83 20.80 13.53
CA PHE A 345 17.30 21.59 12.40
C PHE A 345 17.82 20.66 11.30
N ASN A 346 17.04 20.53 10.23
CA ASN A 346 17.39 19.65 9.11
C ASN A 346 17.90 20.47 7.95
N LYS A 347 19.16 20.27 7.55
CA LYS A 347 19.71 20.86 6.33
C LYS A 347 19.06 20.22 5.11
N VAL A 348 18.51 21.04 4.23
CA VAL A 348 17.97 20.62 2.95
C VAL A 348 19.02 20.90 1.88
N LEU A 349 19.41 19.84 1.17
CA LEU A 349 20.45 19.85 0.16
C LEU A 349 19.85 20.00 -1.23
N ALA A 350 20.61 20.59 -2.14
CA ALA A 350 20.25 20.75 -3.54
C ALA A 350 20.08 19.38 -4.24
N PRO A 351 18.95 19.14 -4.91
CA PRO A 351 18.71 17.88 -5.62
C PRO A 351 19.43 17.77 -6.97
N PHE A 352 19.91 18.90 -7.53
CA PHE A 352 20.62 19.02 -8.80
C PHE A 352 21.53 20.25 -8.75
N ALA A 353 22.37 20.45 -9.75
CA ALA A 353 23.20 21.65 -9.91
C ALA A 353 22.45 22.72 -10.71
N GLY A 354 22.66 24.00 -10.35
CA GLY A 354 21.98 25.11 -11.03
C GLY A 354 22.29 26.47 -10.43
N THR A 355 21.59 27.48 -10.89
CA THR A 355 21.75 28.88 -10.43
C THR A 355 20.43 29.38 -9.83
N ILE A 356 20.50 30.02 -8.67
CA ILE A 356 19.36 30.68 -8.03
C ILE A 356 18.97 31.92 -8.81
N GLU A 357 17.77 32.01 -9.33
CA GLU A 357 17.23 33.22 -9.97
C GLU A 357 16.58 34.13 -8.93
N GLU A 358 15.76 33.54 -8.03
CA GLU A 358 14.99 34.31 -7.06
C GLU A 358 14.79 33.50 -5.77
N VAL A 359 14.86 34.16 -4.62
CA VAL A 359 14.50 33.63 -3.30
C VAL A 359 13.12 34.15 -2.94
N LEU A 360 12.14 33.26 -2.80
CA LEU A 360 10.73 33.61 -2.61
C LEU A 360 10.30 33.65 -1.13
N VAL A 361 11.23 33.39 -0.22
CA VAL A 361 10.98 33.43 1.25
C VAL A 361 11.64 34.65 1.86
N GLU A 362 10.86 35.46 2.56
CA GLU A 362 11.32 36.69 3.19
C GLU A 362 11.96 36.43 4.56
N GLY A 363 13.25 36.11 4.58
CA GLY A 363 14.06 36.05 5.82
C GLY A 363 13.98 34.73 6.59
N ASP A 364 14.69 34.68 7.72
CA ASP A 364 14.76 33.55 8.63
C ASP A 364 13.59 33.52 9.62
N GLY A 365 13.22 32.32 10.11
CA GLY A 365 12.16 32.15 11.10
C GLY A 365 10.74 32.23 10.50
N VAL A 366 10.60 32.10 9.21
CA VAL A 366 9.30 32.09 8.50
C VAL A 366 8.74 30.67 8.45
N ILE A 367 7.45 30.53 8.72
CA ILE A 367 6.76 29.24 8.61
C ILE A 367 6.51 28.94 7.11
N ILE A 368 7.01 27.78 6.65
CA ILE A 368 6.80 27.27 5.31
C ILE A 368 5.92 26.01 5.35
N SER A 369 5.17 25.79 4.27
CA SER A 369 4.36 24.59 4.08
C SER A 369 5.04 23.62 3.11
N LYS A 370 4.86 22.31 3.28
CA LYS A 370 5.34 21.31 2.33
C LYS A 370 4.81 21.63 0.92
N GLY A 371 5.69 21.62 -0.07
CA GLY A 371 5.36 21.94 -1.46
C GLY A 371 5.29 23.45 -1.76
N GLN A 372 5.54 24.32 -0.78
CA GLN A 372 5.68 25.76 -1.03
C GLN A 372 6.92 26.03 -1.88
N GLN A 373 6.79 26.84 -2.93
CA GLN A 373 7.91 27.29 -3.75
C GLN A 373 8.82 28.21 -2.91
N LEU A 374 10.10 27.84 -2.82
CA LEU A 374 11.08 28.60 -2.01
C LEU A 374 12.09 29.33 -2.90
N PHE A 375 12.51 28.71 -3.97
CA PHE A 375 13.49 29.26 -4.90
C PHE A 375 13.04 29.07 -6.35
N LYS A 376 13.36 30.05 -7.18
CA LYS A 376 13.33 29.93 -8.63
C LYS A 376 14.74 29.71 -9.12
N VAL A 377 14.94 28.74 -10.00
CA VAL A 377 16.27 28.28 -10.37
C VAL A 377 16.37 28.00 -11.86
N THR A 378 17.58 28.15 -12.41
CA THR A 378 17.93 27.62 -13.73
C THR A 378 18.84 26.41 -13.52
N PRO A 379 18.40 25.18 -13.81
CA PRO A 379 19.24 24.00 -13.70
C PRO A 379 20.30 23.97 -14.81
N ASP A 380 21.51 23.47 -14.48
CA ASP A 380 22.62 23.35 -15.43
C ASP A 380 22.35 22.29 -16.49
N GLU A 381 21.75 21.18 -16.07
CA GLU A 381 21.31 20.13 -16.97
C GLU A 381 19.77 20.05 -16.96
N LYS A 382 19.19 20.02 -18.15
CA LYS A 382 17.78 19.63 -18.24
C LYS A 382 17.68 18.17 -17.83
N VAL A 383 17.11 17.90 -16.66
CA VAL A 383 16.76 16.55 -16.27
C VAL A 383 15.84 16.01 -17.36
N GLU A 384 16.28 15.00 -18.10
CA GLU A 384 15.41 14.25 -19.00
C GLU A 384 14.38 13.54 -18.15
N VAL A 385 13.27 14.20 -17.92
CA VAL A 385 12.10 13.56 -17.32
C VAL A 385 11.53 12.66 -18.41
N LEU A 386 11.54 11.33 -18.16
CA LEU A 386 10.85 10.39 -19.03
C LEU A 386 9.43 10.89 -19.28
N SER A 387 9.01 10.88 -20.54
CA SER A 387 7.65 11.28 -20.87
C SER A 387 6.62 10.37 -20.17
N GLU A 388 5.43 10.89 -19.89
CA GLU A 388 4.34 10.09 -19.31
C GLU A 388 4.08 8.81 -20.12
N ALA A 389 4.27 8.87 -21.44
CA ALA A 389 4.12 7.71 -22.32
C ALA A 389 5.21 6.65 -22.07
N GLU A 390 6.46 7.04 -21.87
CA GLU A 390 7.56 6.12 -21.54
C GLU A 390 7.40 5.50 -20.17
N ILE A 391 6.98 6.27 -19.17
CA ILE A 391 6.67 5.79 -17.82
C ILE A 391 5.51 4.77 -17.89
N SER A 392 4.43 5.10 -18.61
CA SER A 392 3.28 4.22 -18.77
C SER A 392 3.65 2.92 -19.51
N ALA A 393 4.49 3.00 -20.54
CA ALA A 393 4.96 1.82 -21.27
C ALA A 393 5.85 0.92 -20.39
N ALA A 394 6.74 1.50 -19.59
CA ALA A 394 7.58 0.74 -18.65
C ALA A 394 6.74 0.04 -17.59
N ARG A 395 5.76 0.75 -16.98
CA ARG A 395 4.81 0.18 -16.01
C ARG A 395 4.00 -0.95 -16.62
N SER A 396 3.47 -0.78 -17.83
CA SER A 396 2.70 -1.80 -18.52
C SER A 396 3.52 -3.06 -18.79
N LYS A 397 4.79 -2.89 -19.21
CA LYS A 397 5.70 -4.01 -19.43
C LYS A 397 6.00 -4.76 -18.12
N HIS A 398 6.34 -4.03 -17.05
CA HIS A 398 6.61 -4.63 -15.74
C HIS A 398 5.38 -5.38 -15.21
N THR A 399 4.21 -4.77 -15.29
CA THR A 399 2.93 -5.39 -14.90
C THR A 399 2.66 -6.67 -15.68
N ALA A 400 2.94 -6.71 -16.97
CA ALA A 400 2.74 -7.91 -17.78
C ALA A 400 3.65 -9.08 -17.36
N GLU A 401 4.86 -8.81 -16.86
CA GLU A 401 5.73 -9.87 -16.31
C GLU A 401 5.19 -10.40 -14.96
N LEU A 402 4.63 -9.54 -14.11
CA LEU A 402 4.01 -9.96 -12.86
C LEU A 402 2.78 -10.84 -13.10
N VAL A 403 1.94 -10.45 -14.05
CA VAL A 403 0.69 -11.16 -14.37
C VAL A 403 0.95 -12.60 -14.83
N LYS A 404 2.08 -12.89 -15.48
CA LYS A 404 2.49 -14.26 -15.86
C LYS A 404 2.71 -15.20 -14.66
N LEU A 405 2.84 -14.64 -13.45
CA LEU A 405 3.05 -15.42 -12.25
C LEU A 405 1.77 -16.04 -11.69
N PHE A 406 0.59 -15.66 -12.23
CA PHE A 406 -0.70 -16.11 -11.70
C PHE A 406 -1.82 -16.28 -12.73
N ILE A 407 -1.52 -16.15 -14.04
CA ILE A 407 -2.50 -16.43 -15.11
C ILE A 407 -2.34 -17.82 -15.68
#